data_a0d6ee3e27e5b31736f4df9fb7c79dbc
#
_entry.id   a0d6ee3e27e5b31736f4df9fb7c79dbc
#
_cell.length_a   1.000
_cell.length_b   1.000
_cell.length_c   1.000
_cell.angle_alpha   90.00
_cell.angle_beta   90.00
_cell.angle_gamma   90.00
#
_symmetry.space_group_name_H-M   'P 1'
#
loop_
_entity.id
_entity.type
_entity.pdbx_description
1 polymer ?
#
loop_
_entity_poly.entity_id
_entity_poly.type
_entity_poly.pdbx_seq_one_letter_code
_entity_poly.pdbx_strand_id
1 'polypeptide(L)'
;MSCNFATTVASRSLAAAGLLLAMVLPASAQSNCQWYGTTALKQQQQNEAMKCGFSGPEWSSDLGKHVAWCGSVPPAVWKDSAQKRDKMLAECAAKKG
;
A
#
# COMPACT_ATOMS: atom_id res chain seq x y z
N MET A 1 51.07 5.79 16.56
CA MET A 1 50.78 5.96 16.25
C MET A 1 49.81 6.13 15.84
N SER A 2 49.54 6.36 15.79
CA SER A 2 48.86 6.56 15.25
C SER A 2 47.66 6.25 15.17
N CYS A 3 47.33 5.58 15.17
CA CYS A 3 46.22 5.13 15.00
C CYS A 3 45.19 5.56 15.66
N ASN A 4 45.35 5.97 16.55
CA ASN A 4 44.39 6.39 17.23
C ASN A 4 43.36 7.01 16.64
N PHE A 5 43.60 7.76 15.82
CA PHE A 5 42.64 8.45 15.27
C PHE A 5 41.63 7.63 14.78
N ALA A 6 41.88 6.58 14.47
CA ALA A 6 40.95 5.77 13.87
C ALA A 6 39.78 5.52 14.70
N THR A 7 40.00 5.41 15.93
CA THR A 7 38.93 5.02 16.72
C THR A 7 37.82 5.96 16.74
N THR A 8 38.14 7.16 16.66
CA THR A 8 37.10 8.06 16.82
C THR A 8 36.13 8.00 15.73
N VAL A 9 36.55 7.56 14.68
CA VAL A 9 35.70 7.53 13.62
C VAL A 9 34.49 6.73 13.83
N ALA A 10 34.66 5.64 14.39
CA ALA A 10 33.59 4.75 14.56
C ALA A 10 32.42 5.32 15.26
N SER A 11 32.66 6.10 16.23
CA SER A 11 31.56 6.54 17.02
C SER A 11 30.55 7.34 16.26
N ARG A 12 30.98 8.07 15.30
CA ARG A 12 30.03 8.86 14.66
C ARG A 12 29.01 8.11 13.91
N SER A 13 29.39 7.08 13.29
CA SER A 13 28.47 6.40 12.48
C SER A 13 27.35 5.79 13.25
N LEU A 14 27.55 5.48 14.47
CA LEU A 14 26.52 4.88 15.21
C LEU A 14 25.32 5.74 15.39
N ALA A 15 25.52 6.95 15.59
CA ALA A 15 24.46 7.84 15.84
C ALA A 15 23.52 7.87 14.66
N ALA A 16 24.05 7.82 13.50
CA ALA A 16 23.25 7.89 12.33
C ALA A 16 22.36 6.69 12.19
N ALA A 17 22.81 5.56 12.62
CA ALA A 17 22.05 4.36 12.50
C ALA A 17 20.73 4.44 13.24
N GLY A 18 20.72 5.06 14.36
CA GLY A 18 19.51 5.17 15.13
C GLY A 18 18.41 5.90 14.42
N LEU A 19 18.75 6.90 13.67
CA LEU A 19 17.76 7.65 12.99
C LEU A 19 17.09 6.88 11.90
N LEU A 20 17.80 6.03 11.26
CA LEU A 20 17.24 5.27 10.18
C LEU A 20 16.12 4.37 10.63
N LEU A 21 16.21 3.85 11.80
CA LEU A 21 15.18 2.96 12.29
C LEU A 21 13.85 3.66 12.41
N ALA A 22 13.85 4.89 12.81
CA ALA A 22 12.63 5.60 12.98
C ALA A 22 11.88 5.76 11.68
N MET A 23 12.57 5.79 10.58
CA MET A 23 11.92 6.01 9.32
C MET A 23 11.32 4.77 8.71
N VAL A 24 11.70 3.63 9.19
CA VAL A 24 11.21 2.39 8.64
C VAL A 24 9.72 2.18 8.88
N LEU A 25 9.21 2.56 10.03
CA LEU A 25 7.82 2.34 10.36
C LEU A 25 6.84 3.00 9.41
N PRO A 26 6.99 4.27 9.10
CA PRO A 26 6.05 4.89 8.17
C PRO A 26 6.12 4.25 6.79
N ALA A 27 7.28 3.79 6.40
CA ALA A 27 7.43 3.17 5.10
C ALA A 27 6.64 1.88 4.99
N SER A 28 6.55 1.11 6.06
CA SER A 28 5.78 -0.12 6.05
C SER A 28 4.30 0.15 5.86
N ALA A 29 3.76 1.12 6.56
CA ALA A 29 2.37 1.48 6.43
C ALA A 29 2.08 1.98 5.03
N GLN A 30 3.01 2.77 4.46
CA GLN A 30 2.84 3.27 3.12
C GLN A 30 2.86 2.14 2.10
N SER A 31 3.71 1.14 2.29
CA SER A 31 3.76 0.00 1.39
C SER A 31 2.45 -0.74 1.33
N ASN A 32 1.81 -0.93 2.47
CA ASN A 32 0.53 -1.63 2.51
C ASN A 32 -0.54 -0.85 1.77
N CYS A 33 -0.56 0.46 1.90
CA CYS A 33 -1.55 1.27 1.21
C CYS A 33 -1.24 1.42 -0.27
N GLN A 34 0.04 1.38 -0.66
CA GLN A 34 0.38 1.35 -2.07
C GLN A 34 -0.11 0.04 -2.70
N TRP A 35 0.07 -1.06 -2.00
CA TRP A 35 -0.46 -2.34 -2.48
C TRP A 35 -1.97 -2.29 -2.60
N TYR A 36 -2.65 -1.75 -1.59
CA TYR A 36 -4.09 -1.64 -1.61
C TYR A 36 -4.55 -0.78 -2.80
N GLY A 37 -3.93 0.36 -2.99
CA GLY A 37 -4.31 1.27 -4.07
C GLY A 37 -4.10 0.65 -5.43
N THR A 38 -2.97 0.00 -5.63
CA THR A 38 -2.68 -0.65 -6.89
C THR A 38 -3.67 -1.79 -7.16
N THR A 39 -4.01 -2.55 -6.13
CA THR A 39 -4.99 -3.63 -6.24
C THR A 39 -6.36 -3.07 -6.59
N ALA A 40 -6.79 -2.02 -5.92
CA ALA A 40 -8.08 -1.40 -6.19
C ALA A 40 -8.15 -0.88 -7.62
N LEU A 41 -7.06 -0.30 -8.10
CA LEU A 41 -7.02 0.21 -9.45
C LEU A 41 -7.16 -0.91 -10.48
N LYS A 42 -6.49 -2.04 -10.25
CA LYS A 42 -6.61 -3.21 -11.13
C LYS A 42 -8.03 -3.76 -11.11
N GLN A 43 -8.64 -3.77 -9.93
CA GLN A 43 -10.02 -4.24 -9.81
C GLN A 43 -10.97 -3.35 -10.60
N GLN A 44 -10.75 -2.05 -10.58
CA GLN A 44 -11.56 -1.14 -11.38
C GLN A 44 -11.33 -1.36 -12.89
N GLN A 45 -10.10 -1.63 -13.28
CA GLN A 45 -9.82 -1.95 -14.68
C GLN A 45 -10.57 -3.20 -15.11
N GLN A 46 -10.65 -4.20 -14.25
CA GLN A 46 -11.41 -5.41 -14.54
C GLN A 46 -12.91 -5.12 -14.64
N ASN A 47 -13.41 -4.28 -13.73
CA ASN A 47 -14.80 -3.87 -13.75
C ASN A 47 -15.13 -3.24 -15.11
N GLU A 48 -14.27 -2.35 -15.58
CA GLU A 48 -14.48 -1.70 -16.87
C GLU A 48 -14.37 -2.67 -18.05
N ALA A 49 -13.36 -3.52 -18.04
CA ALA A 49 -13.13 -4.45 -19.12
C ALA A 49 -14.26 -5.47 -19.25
N MET A 50 -14.79 -5.93 -18.12
CA MET A 50 -15.87 -6.89 -18.13
C MET A 50 -17.25 -6.22 -18.15
N LYS A 51 -17.28 -4.91 -18.10
CA LYS A 51 -18.53 -4.15 -18.11
C LYS A 51 -19.46 -4.57 -16.99
N CYS A 52 -18.91 -4.71 -15.79
CA CYS A 52 -19.71 -5.12 -14.65
C CYS A 52 -20.62 -4.02 -14.11
N GLY A 53 -20.27 -2.77 -14.38
CA GLY A 53 -21.12 -1.66 -13.98
C GLY A 53 -21.03 -1.22 -12.53
N PHE A 54 -20.03 -1.69 -11.81
CA PHE A 54 -19.86 -1.27 -10.44
C PHE A 54 -19.35 0.17 -10.39
N SER A 55 -19.86 0.95 -9.45
CA SER A 55 -19.48 2.34 -9.33
C SER A 55 -19.42 2.76 -7.86
N GLY A 56 -18.96 3.97 -7.62
CA GLY A 56 -18.79 4.48 -6.27
C GLY A 56 -17.32 4.71 -5.95
N PRO A 57 -17.03 5.31 -4.79
CA PRO A 57 -15.64 5.62 -4.43
C PRO A 57 -14.71 4.42 -4.42
N GLU A 58 -15.23 3.26 -4.03
CA GLU A 58 -14.42 2.05 -3.98
C GLU A 58 -14.03 1.54 -5.37
N TRP A 59 -14.64 2.06 -6.41
CA TRP A 59 -14.34 1.70 -7.79
C TRP A 59 -13.69 2.85 -8.56
N SER A 60 -13.09 3.79 -7.85
CA SER A 60 -12.43 4.93 -8.47
C SER A 60 -11.22 4.51 -9.29
N SER A 61 -10.94 5.27 -10.35
CA SER A 61 -9.74 5.07 -11.15
C SER A 61 -8.57 5.92 -10.65
N ASP A 62 -8.75 6.60 -9.54
CA ASP A 62 -7.73 7.47 -8.98
C ASP A 62 -6.92 6.75 -7.92
N LEU A 63 -5.69 6.41 -8.24
CA LEU A 63 -4.80 5.68 -7.34
C LEU A 63 -4.63 6.43 -6.02
N GLY A 64 -4.43 7.74 -6.09
CA GLY A 64 -4.21 8.54 -4.88
C GLY A 64 -5.36 8.47 -3.91
N LYS A 65 -6.58 8.43 -4.41
CA LYS A 65 -7.75 8.34 -3.53
C LYS A 65 -7.80 7.01 -2.81
N HIS A 66 -7.45 5.92 -3.48
CA HIS A 66 -7.43 4.61 -2.84
C HIS A 66 -6.35 4.54 -1.77
N VAL A 67 -5.16 5.08 -2.05
CA VAL A 67 -4.08 5.08 -1.10
C VAL A 67 -4.44 5.94 0.13
N ALA A 68 -5.04 7.09 -0.10
CA ALA A 68 -5.42 7.98 0.99
C ALA A 68 -6.50 7.34 1.88
N TRP A 69 -7.48 6.71 1.25
CA TRP A 69 -8.54 6.05 2.03
C TRP A 69 -7.95 4.91 2.87
N CYS A 70 -7.06 4.13 2.30
CA CYS A 70 -6.40 3.04 3.03
C CYS A 70 -5.71 3.56 4.29
N GLY A 71 -5.05 4.70 4.18
CA GLY A 71 -4.36 5.31 5.31
C GLY A 71 -5.30 5.86 6.38
N SER A 72 -6.58 6.02 6.06
CA SER A 72 -7.54 6.59 6.98
C SER A 72 -8.36 5.55 7.75
N VAL A 73 -8.20 4.26 7.43
CA VAL A 73 -8.97 3.20 8.08
C VAL A 73 -8.05 2.11 8.61
N PRO A 74 -8.51 1.30 9.56
CA PRO A 74 -7.70 0.19 10.08
C PRO A 74 -7.48 -0.89 9.01
N PRO A 75 -6.42 -1.68 9.15
CA PRO A 75 -6.11 -2.71 8.16
C PRO A 75 -7.24 -3.70 7.90
N ALA A 76 -8.00 -4.07 8.91
CA ALA A 76 -9.11 -4.99 8.71
C ALA A 76 -10.13 -4.43 7.73
N VAL A 77 -10.31 -3.12 7.73
CA VAL A 77 -11.30 -2.49 6.88
C VAL A 77 -10.87 -2.48 5.42
N TRP A 78 -9.62 -2.09 5.13
CA TRP A 78 -9.22 -2.06 3.73
C TRP A 78 -8.99 -3.47 3.17
N LYS A 79 -8.62 -4.42 4.02
CA LYS A 79 -8.51 -5.81 3.58
C LYS A 79 -9.87 -6.37 3.19
N ASP A 80 -10.87 -6.09 4.01
CA ASP A 80 -12.22 -6.53 3.73
C ASP A 80 -12.74 -5.89 2.44
N SER A 81 -12.46 -4.62 2.24
CA SER A 81 -12.87 -3.93 1.04
C SER A 81 -12.29 -4.55 -0.22
N ALA A 82 -10.99 -4.89 -0.18
CA ALA A 82 -10.35 -5.53 -1.32
C ALA A 82 -10.95 -6.91 -1.62
N GLN A 83 -11.21 -7.69 -0.58
CA GLN A 83 -11.80 -9.02 -0.75
C GLN A 83 -13.22 -8.94 -1.30
N LYS A 84 -13.97 -7.96 -0.84
CA LYS A 84 -15.33 -7.79 -1.29
C LYS A 84 -15.37 -7.45 -2.79
N ARG A 85 -14.47 -6.59 -3.24
CA ARG A 85 -14.41 -6.27 -4.66
C ARG A 85 -14.00 -7.48 -5.50
N ASP A 86 -13.07 -8.30 -5.00
CA ASP A 86 -12.70 -9.53 -5.70
C ASP A 86 -13.89 -10.45 -5.87
N LYS A 87 -14.69 -10.60 -4.82
CA LYS A 87 -15.87 -11.45 -4.87
C LYS A 87 -16.89 -10.92 -5.87
N MET A 88 -17.12 -9.60 -5.86
CA MET A 88 -18.05 -8.99 -6.80
C MET A 88 -17.60 -9.21 -8.24
N LEU A 89 -16.30 -9.08 -8.50
CA LEU A 89 -15.77 -9.30 -9.84
C LEU A 89 -15.89 -10.76 -10.26
N ALA A 90 -15.64 -11.67 -9.33
CA ALA A 90 -15.77 -13.10 -9.64
C ALA A 90 -17.21 -13.45 -9.99
N GLU A 91 -18.16 -12.88 -9.26
CA GLU A 91 -19.57 -13.10 -9.54
C GLU A 91 -19.97 -12.51 -10.89
N CYS A 92 -19.43 -11.34 -11.20
CA CYS A 92 -19.68 -10.72 -12.49
C CYS A 92 -19.14 -11.58 -13.62
N ALA A 93 -17.93 -12.08 -13.46
CA ALA A 93 -17.31 -12.93 -14.47
C ALA A 93 -18.11 -14.22 -14.68
N ALA A 94 -18.63 -14.80 -13.61
CA ALA A 94 -19.41 -16.02 -13.69
C ALA A 94 -20.70 -15.80 -14.48
N LYS A 95 -21.32 -14.64 -14.29
CA LYS A 95 -22.55 -14.35 -15.01
C LYS A 95 -22.31 -14.11 -16.49
N LYS A 96 -21.15 -13.58 -16.84
CA LYS A 96 -20.86 -13.28 -18.22
C LYS A 96 -20.34 -14.49 -18.99
N GLY A 97 -19.77 -15.42 -18.28
CA GLY A 97 -19.30 -16.63 -18.87
C GLY A 97 -20.41 -17.54 -19.20
#